data_8bf431ff73e52a9c8a50418f8eaaebf1
#
_entry.id   8bf431ff73e52a9c8a50418f8eaaebf1
#
_cell.length_a   1.000
_cell.length_b   1.000
_cell.length_c   1.000
_cell.angle_alpha   90.00
_cell.angle_beta   90.00
_cell.angle_gamma   90.00
#
_symmetry.space_group_name_H-M   'P 1'
#
loop_
_entity.id
_entity.type
_entity.pdbx_description
1 polymer ?
#
loop_
_entity_poly.entity_id
_entity_poly.type
_entity_poly.pdbx_seq_one_letter_code
_entity_poly.pdbx_strand_id
1 'polypeptide(L)'
;IDQKVDVLVVSPNESEACTPVIEKAYQQGIPVILVDRKIATESYTAYVGANNYQIGKEAGHYAIGILKGKGNIAEVRGTKGSTSDAERHKGFVDALKNAPEVQIVAETWGNFLKADAKVQMQQLFQQHPNIDLVFAMNDPMAAATHEAAMQFNGKIPFIIGVDALQQEGISNIENNVQDASFIYPTGGEKVIDLAMKILHKQPFERENILNTTVVDKSNVRILQLQTEQIAQKQAKIEDINQQLSESLIQHTTQRTLFYISITAIGLITIFLAIAIRAYRTKSRANNLLEKQNEEIKRQATELQQQKERLEEIS
;
A
#
# COMPACT_ATOMS: atom_id res chain seq x y z
N ILE A 1 -3.28 -19.47 -11.10
CA ILE A 1 -2.69 -20.37 -12.12
C ILE A 1 -3.19 -19.97 -13.49
N ASP A 2 -4.49 -19.99 -13.72
CA ASP A 2 -5.11 -19.68 -15.04
C ASP A 2 -4.87 -18.22 -15.50
N GLN A 3 -4.66 -17.31 -14.57
CA GLN A 3 -4.37 -15.89 -14.83
C GLN A 3 -2.89 -15.61 -15.16
N LYS A 4 -2.01 -16.64 -15.11
CA LYS A 4 -0.58 -16.52 -15.40
C LYS A 4 0.11 -15.38 -14.61
N VAL A 5 -0.13 -15.32 -13.30
CA VAL A 5 0.51 -14.34 -12.43
C VAL A 5 2.01 -14.64 -12.30
N ASP A 6 2.82 -13.58 -12.16
CA ASP A 6 4.27 -13.70 -12.06
C ASP A 6 4.75 -14.04 -10.62
N VAL A 7 3.98 -13.65 -9.61
CA VAL A 7 4.19 -13.95 -8.18
C VAL A 7 2.84 -14.10 -7.51
N LEU A 8 2.73 -15.02 -6.57
CA LEU A 8 1.55 -15.23 -5.73
C LEU A 8 1.90 -14.85 -4.29
N VAL A 9 1.18 -13.89 -3.72
CA VAL A 9 1.29 -13.51 -2.30
C VAL A 9 0.06 -14.02 -1.57
N VAL A 10 0.25 -14.81 -0.51
CA VAL A 10 -0.85 -15.47 0.20
C VAL A 10 -0.67 -15.37 1.71
N SER A 11 -1.73 -14.96 2.42
CA SER A 11 -1.89 -15.17 3.84
C SER A 11 -2.89 -16.30 4.06
N PRO A 12 -2.47 -17.55 4.31
CA PRO A 12 -3.37 -18.67 4.41
C PRO A 12 -4.18 -18.61 5.71
N ASN A 13 -5.51 -18.74 5.63
CA ASN A 13 -6.35 -18.70 6.82
C ASN A 13 -6.13 -19.94 7.71
N GLU A 14 -6.10 -21.10 7.08
CA GLU A 14 -5.83 -22.38 7.72
C GLU A 14 -4.68 -23.11 7.02
N SER A 15 -3.74 -23.61 7.78
CA SER A 15 -2.51 -24.21 7.25
C SER A 15 -2.79 -25.42 6.34
N GLU A 16 -3.47 -26.43 6.86
CA GLU A 16 -3.70 -27.69 6.15
C GLU A 16 -4.64 -27.52 4.96
N ALA A 17 -5.74 -26.76 5.12
CA ALA A 17 -6.73 -26.56 4.07
C ALA A 17 -6.17 -25.78 2.87
N CYS A 18 -5.27 -24.82 3.10
CA CYS A 18 -4.66 -24.01 2.05
C CYS A 18 -3.46 -24.70 1.38
N THR A 19 -2.80 -25.66 2.05
CA THR A 19 -1.57 -26.30 1.56
C THR A 19 -1.71 -26.88 0.14
N PRO A 20 -2.71 -27.71 -0.22
CA PRO A 20 -2.74 -28.35 -1.53
C PRO A 20 -2.83 -27.36 -2.70
N VAL A 21 -3.56 -26.26 -2.53
CA VAL A 21 -3.73 -25.24 -3.57
C VAL A 21 -2.45 -24.42 -3.75
N ILE A 22 -1.79 -24.07 -2.65
CA ILE A 22 -0.53 -23.33 -2.65
C ILE A 22 0.60 -24.17 -3.23
N GLU A 23 0.71 -25.44 -2.82
CA GLU A 23 1.69 -26.37 -3.39
C GLU A 23 1.53 -26.56 -4.89
N LYS A 24 0.29 -26.66 -5.38
CA LYS A 24 0.00 -26.76 -6.80
C LYS A 24 0.55 -25.55 -7.57
N ALA A 25 0.37 -24.33 -7.05
CA ALA A 25 0.92 -23.13 -7.66
C ALA A 25 2.45 -23.15 -7.66
N TYR A 26 3.07 -23.50 -6.53
CA TYR A 26 4.52 -23.59 -6.38
C TYR A 26 5.14 -24.62 -7.32
N GLN A 27 4.54 -25.84 -7.42
CA GLN A 27 5.00 -26.91 -8.32
C GLN A 27 4.88 -26.56 -9.80
N GLN A 28 3.97 -25.64 -10.16
CA GLN A 28 3.87 -25.11 -11.52
C GLN A 28 4.85 -23.97 -11.81
N GLY A 29 5.78 -23.70 -10.90
CA GLY A 29 6.83 -22.70 -11.07
C GLY A 29 6.41 -21.26 -10.77
N ILE A 30 5.22 -21.05 -10.18
CA ILE A 30 4.81 -19.72 -9.73
C ILE A 30 5.48 -19.45 -8.38
N PRO A 31 6.31 -18.41 -8.25
CA PRO A 31 6.87 -18.02 -6.96
C PRO A 31 5.76 -17.68 -5.96
N VAL A 32 5.84 -18.27 -4.75
CA VAL A 32 4.85 -18.06 -3.70
C VAL A 32 5.50 -17.38 -2.51
N ILE A 33 4.99 -16.23 -2.11
CA ILE A 33 5.35 -15.53 -0.87
C ILE A 33 4.23 -15.76 0.15
N LEU A 34 4.54 -16.42 1.26
CA LEU A 34 3.63 -16.54 2.37
C LEU A 34 3.77 -15.33 3.29
N VAL A 35 2.66 -14.80 3.77
CA VAL A 35 2.60 -13.65 4.67
C VAL A 35 1.82 -14.01 5.90
N ASP A 36 2.31 -13.59 7.08
CA ASP A 36 1.68 -13.79 8.38
C ASP A 36 1.63 -15.27 8.82
N ARG A 37 1.05 -16.13 8.02
CA ARG A 37 0.80 -17.55 8.34
C ARG A 37 1.50 -18.47 7.38
N LYS A 38 1.87 -19.67 7.85
CA LYS A 38 2.52 -20.70 7.05
C LYS A 38 1.53 -21.79 6.64
N ILE A 39 1.91 -22.53 5.60
CA ILE A 39 1.26 -23.80 5.22
C ILE A 39 1.94 -24.98 5.92
N ALA A 40 1.35 -26.18 5.81
CA ALA A 40 1.86 -27.37 6.48
C ALA A 40 3.16 -27.93 5.87
N THR A 41 3.59 -27.40 4.73
CA THR A 41 4.80 -27.86 4.00
C THR A 41 5.74 -26.72 3.69
N GLU A 42 6.92 -27.06 3.16
CA GLU A 42 7.95 -26.10 2.74
C GLU A 42 7.81 -25.67 1.26
N SER A 43 6.66 -25.92 0.64
CA SER A 43 6.39 -25.64 -0.78
C SER A 43 6.03 -24.16 -1.02
N TYR A 44 6.96 -23.25 -0.69
CA TYR A 44 6.87 -21.81 -0.93
C TYR A 44 8.24 -21.20 -1.22
N THR A 45 8.25 -20.07 -1.89
CA THR A 45 9.48 -19.37 -2.29
C THR A 45 10.06 -18.58 -1.14
N ALA A 46 9.22 -17.83 -0.42
CA ALA A 46 9.64 -17.03 0.73
C ALA A 46 8.48 -16.81 1.72
N TYR A 47 8.84 -16.45 2.94
CA TYR A 47 7.94 -16.10 4.02
C TYR A 47 8.28 -14.75 4.62
N VAL A 48 7.25 -13.97 4.96
CA VAL A 48 7.35 -12.71 5.71
C VAL A 48 6.34 -12.75 6.85
N GLY A 49 6.78 -12.62 8.09
CA GLY A 49 5.90 -12.58 9.24
C GLY A 49 6.67 -12.51 10.56
N ALA A 50 5.96 -12.36 11.67
CA ALA A 50 6.57 -12.39 12.98
C ALA A 50 6.80 -13.83 13.47
N ASN A 51 7.65 -13.98 14.51
CA ASN A 51 7.82 -15.24 15.20
C ASN A 51 6.69 -15.41 16.23
N ASN A 52 5.61 -16.06 15.86
CA ASN A 52 4.44 -16.28 16.71
C ASN A 52 4.75 -17.09 17.97
N TYR A 53 5.67 -18.05 17.88
CA TYR A 53 6.12 -18.78 19.06
C TYR A 53 6.82 -17.84 20.07
N GLN A 54 7.68 -16.96 19.60
CA GLN A 54 8.36 -15.98 20.46
C GLN A 54 7.36 -14.98 21.06
N ILE A 55 6.36 -14.51 20.29
CA ILE A 55 5.28 -13.66 20.81
C ILE A 55 4.56 -14.37 21.97
N GLY A 56 4.14 -15.59 21.77
CA GLY A 56 3.51 -16.37 22.84
C GLY A 56 4.40 -16.55 24.07
N LYS A 57 5.68 -16.83 23.86
CA LYS A 57 6.66 -16.99 24.93
C LYS A 57 6.86 -15.71 25.74
N GLU A 58 6.99 -14.56 25.09
CA GLU A 58 7.08 -13.24 25.74
C GLU A 58 5.78 -12.88 26.46
N ALA A 59 4.62 -13.21 25.89
CA ALA A 59 3.33 -13.05 26.54
C ALA A 59 3.25 -13.87 27.85
N GLY A 60 3.77 -15.10 27.84
CA GLY A 60 3.84 -15.95 29.02
C GLY A 60 4.77 -15.38 30.09
N HIS A 61 5.96 -14.90 29.71
CA HIS A 61 6.87 -14.23 30.64
C HIS A 61 6.24 -12.96 31.26
N TYR A 62 5.56 -12.16 30.43
CA TYR A 62 4.84 -10.98 30.86
C TYR A 62 3.71 -11.34 31.85
N ALA A 63 2.92 -12.38 31.54
CA ALA A 63 1.86 -12.88 32.41
C ALA A 63 2.39 -13.33 33.76
N ILE A 64 3.51 -14.09 33.80
CA ILE A 64 4.19 -14.49 35.06
C ILE A 64 4.59 -13.26 35.87
N GLY A 65 5.16 -12.25 35.21
CA GLY A 65 5.61 -11.02 35.87
C GLY A 65 4.46 -10.24 36.50
N ILE A 66 3.37 -9.98 35.75
CA ILE A 66 2.23 -9.18 36.19
C ILE A 66 1.44 -9.90 37.31
N LEU A 67 1.35 -11.23 37.22
CA LEU A 67 0.73 -12.09 38.22
C LEU A 67 1.65 -12.41 39.43
N LYS A 68 2.90 -11.95 39.38
CA LYS A 68 3.91 -12.21 40.42
C LYS A 68 4.10 -13.72 40.69
N GLY A 69 4.03 -14.52 39.65
CA GLY A 69 4.29 -15.94 39.69
C GLY A 69 3.13 -16.83 40.16
N LYS A 70 1.91 -16.30 40.37
CA LYS A 70 0.74 -17.08 40.82
C LYS A 70 -0.56 -16.52 40.32
N GLY A 71 -1.42 -17.35 39.70
CA GLY A 71 -2.76 -16.93 39.27
C GLY A 71 -3.38 -17.84 38.22
N ASN A 72 -4.65 -17.58 37.93
CA ASN A 72 -5.47 -18.31 37.00
C ASN A 72 -5.58 -17.52 35.70
N ILE A 73 -5.23 -18.15 34.57
CA ILE A 73 -5.25 -17.58 33.25
C ILE A 73 -6.37 -18.23 32.43
N ALA A 74 -7.04 -17.40 31.61
CA ALA A 74 -7.83 -17.90 30.48
C ALA A 74 -7.16 -17.52 29.16
N GLU A 75 -7.25 -18.38 28.15
CA GLU A 75 -6.86 -18.06 26.77
C GLU A 75 -8.06 -17.87 25.88
N VAL A 76 -8.04 -16.78 25.06
CA VAL A 76 -8.99 -16.60 23.95
C VAL A 76 -8.24 -16.88 22.68
N ARG A 77 -8.45 -18.09 22.17
CA ARG A 77 -7.77 -18.66 21.02
C ARG A 77 -8.26 -18.06 19.70
N GLY A 78 -7.41 -18.08 18.69
CA GLY A 78 -7.74 -17.65 17.34
C GLY A 78 -8.58 -18.67 16.54
N THR A 79 -8.35 -18.78 15.26
CA THR A 79 -9.00 -19.74 14.38
C THR A 79 -8.30 -21.12 14.50
N LYS A 80 -9.07 -22.19 14.63
CA LYS A 80 -8.52 -23.55 14.63
C LYS A 80 -7.80 -23.83 13.32
N GLY A 81 -6.61 -24.44 13.40
CA GLY A 81 -5.77 -24.73 12.22
C GLY A 81 -4.92 -23.56 11.73
N SER A 82 -5.01 -22.39 12.38
CA SER A 82 -4.12 -21.27 12.13
C SER A 82 -2.76 -21.50 12.78
N THR A 83 -1.65 -21.33 12.02
CA THR A 83 -0.30 -21.47 12.56
C THR A 83 0.01 -20.39 13.59
N SER A 84 -0.48 -19.15 13.40
CA SER A 84 -0.26 -18.04 14.35
C SER A 84 -0.89 -18.34 15.71
N ASP A 85 -2.09 -18.93 15.76
CA ASP A 85 -2.71 -19.36 17.00
C ASP A 85 -1.93 -20.48 17.69
N ALA A 86 -1.63 -21.55 16.94
CA ALA A 86 -0.95 -22.71 17.47
C ALA A 86 0.45 -22.39 18.02
N GLU A 87 1.21 -21.56 17.32
CA GLU A 87 2.54 -21.16 17.73
C GLU A 87 2.52 -20.21 18.94
N ARG A 88 1.60 -19.22 18.99
CA ARG A 88 1.42 -18.33 20.15
C ARG A 88 1.05 -19.14 21.39
N HIS A 89 0.08 -20.03 21.30
CA HIS A 89 -0.31 -20.91 22.38
C HIS A 89 0.87 -21.75 22.88
N LYS A 90 1.58 -22.42 21.95
CA LYS A 90 2.74 -23.24 22.32
C LYS A 90 3.80 -22.44 23.06
N GLY A 91 4.16 -21.25 22.54
CA GLY A 91 5.13 -20.37 23.18
C GLY A 91 4.68 -19.95 24.58
N PHE A 92 3.39 -19.59 24.74
CA PHE A 92 2.80 -19.20 26.01
C PHE A 92 2.86 -20.33 27.03
N VAL A 93 2.40 -21.51 26.68
CA VAL A 93 2.45 -22.69 27.52
C VAL A 93 3.89 -23.06 27.93
N ASP A 94 4.81 -22.99 26.95
CA ASP A 94 6.24 -23.29 27.25
C ASP A 94 6.86 -22.30 28.26
N ALA A 95 6.49 -21.03 28.22
CA ALA A 95 6.93 -20.05 29.20
C ALA A 95 6.38 -20.34 30.62
N LEU A 96 5.11 -20.72 30.69
CA LEU A 96 4.45 -20.99 31.99
C LEU A 96 5.02 -22.21 32.71
N LYS A 97 5.73 -23.14 32.04
CA LYS A 97 6.39 -24.29 32.67
C LYS A 97 7.35 -23.90 33.81
N ASN A 98 7.89 -22.69 33.75
CA ASN A 98 8.81 -22.17 34.79
C ASN A 98 8.09 -21.52 35.97
N ALA A 99 6.75 -21.45 35.97
CA ALA A 99 5.94 -20.85 37.03
C ALA A 99 4.70 -21.71 37.33
N PRO A 100 4.82 -22.85 37.98
CA PRO A 100 3.76 -23.86 38.11
C PRO A 100 2.51 -23.38 38.88
N GLU A 101 2.62 -22.27 39.64
CA GLU A 101 1.46 -21.66 40.31
C GLU A 101 0.69 -20.69 39.37
N VAL A 102 1.15 -20.47 38.15
CA VAL A 102 0.43 -19.76 37.08
C VAL A 102 -0.18 -20.80 36.14
N GLN A 103 -1.50 -20.92 36.10
CA GLN A 103 -2.17 -22.02 35.45
C GLN A 103 -3.19 -21.50 34.40
N ILE A 104 -3.22 -22.12 33.22
CA ILE A 104 -4.32 -21.95 32.29
C ILE A 104 -5.48 -22.83 32.76
N VAL A 105 -6.53 -22.19 33.28
CA VAL A 105 -7.70 -22.87 33.85
C VAL A 105 -8.87 -22.95 32.85
N ALA A 106 -8.85 -22.15 31.79
CA ALA A 106 -9.89 -22.14 30.78
C ALA A 106 -9.34 -21.68 29.42
N GLU A 107 -9.89 -22.23 28.37
CA GLU A 107 -9.64 -21.81 26.97
C GLU A 107 -10.96 -21.69 26.22
N THR A 108 -11.04 -20.72 25.31
CA THR A 108 -12.16 -20.55 24.41
C THR A 108 -11.71 -20.06 23.04
N TRP A 109 -12.55 -20.18 22.02
CA TRP A 109 -12.21 -19.85 20.63
C TRP A 109 -12.97 -18.60 20.16
N GLY A 110 -12.25 -17.52 19.90
CA GLY A 110 -12.79 -16.25 19.40
C GLY A 110 -12.56 -16.03 17.90
N ASN A 111 -11.93 -17.00 17.18
CA ASN A 111 -11.72 -16.98 15.73
C ASN A 111 -11.03 -15.71 15.19
N PHE A 112 -10.25 -15.01 15.99
CA PHE A 112 -9.70 -13.67 15.74
C PHE A 112 -10.77 -12.59 15.54
N LEU A 113 -12.02 -12.86 15.90
CA LEU A 113 -13.15 -11.95 15.73
C LEU A 113 -13.64 -11.41 17.09
N LYS A 114 -13.82 -10.09 17.16
CA LYS A 114 -14.32 -9.43 18.38
C LYS A 114 -15.69 -9.95 18.80
N ALA A 115 -16.61 -10.16 17.82
CA ALA A 115 -17.98 -10.60 18.10
C ALA A 115 -18.02 -12.01 18.72
N ASP A 116 -17.26 -12.95 18.14
CA ASP A 116 -17.17 -14.32 18.61
C ASP A 116 -16.55 -14.37 20.01
N ALA A 117 -15.42 -13.69 20.21
CA ALA A 117 -14.75 -13.61 21.48
C ALA A 117 -15.65 -13.05 22.59
N LYS A 118 -16.47 -12.03 22.29
CA LYS A 118 -17.39 -11.45 23.28
C LYS A 118 -18.37 -12.49 23.82
N VAL A 119 -19.03 -13.22 22.94
CA VAL A 119 -20.01 -14.26 23.32
C VAL A 119 -19.32 -15.35 24.15
N GLN A 120 -18.17 -15.80 23.69
CA GLN A 120 -17.42 -16.87 24.35
C GLN A 120 -16.91 -16.45 25.73
N MET A 121 -16.41 -15.22 25.85
CA MET A 121 -15.90 -14.71 27.14
C MET A 121 -17.01 -14.46 28.16
N GLN A 122 -18.22 -14.06 27.72
CA GLN A 122 -19.38 -13.97 28.61
C GLN A 122 -19.73 -15.33 29.25
N GLN A 123 -19.68 -16.40 28.48
CA GLN A 123 -19.91 -17.77 28.96
C GLN A 123 -18.75 -18.23 29.85
N LEU A 124 -17.51 -17.96 29.46
CA LEU A 124 -16.33 -18.37 30.20
C LEU A 124 -16.28 -17.72 31.60
N PHE A 125 -16.58 -16.44 31.76
CA PHE A 125 -16.60 -15.76 33.05
C PHE A 125 -17.72 -16.28 33.98
N GLN A 126 -18.85 -16.77 33.45
CA GLN A 126 -19.89 -17.42 34.24
C GLN A 126 -19.40 -18.77 34.82
N GLN A 127 -18.60 -19.51 34.06
CA GLN A 127 -18.09 -20.83 34.47
C GLN A 127 -16.83 -20.72 35.31
N HIS A 128 -16.00 -19.69 35.09
CA HIS A 128 -14.72 -19.47 35.71
C HIS A 128 -14.64 -18.02 36.27
N PRO A 129 -15.27 -17.73 37.44
CA PRO A 129 -15.33 -16.38 37.99
C PRO A 129 -13.99 -15.85 38.53
N ASN A 130 -13.03 -16.76 38.78
CA ASN A 130 -11.73 -16.44 39.38
C ASN A 130 -10.59 -16.44 38.36
N ILE A 131 -10.74 -15.69 37.26
CA ILE A 131 -9.69 -15.44 36.28
C ILE A 131 -8.90 -14.20 36.72
N ASP A 132 -7.58 -14.31 36.79
CA ASP A 132 -6.68 -13.21 37.14
C ASP A 132 -6.11 -12.53 35.91
N LEU A 133 -5.91 -13.27 34.81
CA LEU A 133 -5.42 -12.75 33.56
C LEU A 133 -6.08 -13.47 32.36
N VAL A 134 -6.33 -12.72 31.28
CA VAL A 134 -6.75 -13.27 29.98
C VAL A 134 -5.69 -12.95 28.92
N PHE A 135 -5.18 -14.00 28.26
CA PHE A 135 -4.39 -13.86 27.05
C PHE A 135 -5.28 -14.03 25.83
N ALA A 136 -5.48 -12.93 25.09
CA ALA A 136 -6.21 -12.93 23.82
C ALA A 136 -5.22 -12.95 22.65
N MET A 137 -5.46 -13.82 21.67
CA MET A 137 -4.57 -14.00 20.52
C MET A 137 -4.52 -12.79 19.58
N ASN A 138 -5.39 -11.77 19.77
CA ASN A 138 -5.30 -10.45 19.16
C ASN A 138 -6.01 -9.36 19.97
N ASP A 139 -5.79 -8.09 19.63
CA ASP A 139 -6.36 -6.94 20.35
C ASP A 139 -7.88 -6.78 20.20
N PRO A 140 -8.52 -7.09 19.05
CA PRO A 140 -9.98 -7.12 18.97
C PRO A 140 -10.63 -8.09 19.97
N MET A 141 -10.05 -9.26 20.18
CA MET A 141 -10.52 -10.21 21.18
C MET A 141 -10.20 -9.77 22.62
N ALA A 142 -9.08 -9.07 22.83
CA ALA A 142 -8.77 -8.44 24.12
C ALA A 142 -9.83 -7.38 24.50
N ALA A 143 -10.21 -6.52 23.56
CA ALA A 143 -11.28 -5.54 23.77
C ALA A 143 -12.63 -6.22 24.05
N ALA A 144 -12.96 -7.30 23.34
CA ALA A 144 -14.16 -8.09 23.60
C ALA A 144 -14.18 -8.72 25.00
N THR A 145 -13.01 -9.18 25.47
CA THR A 145 -12.82 -9.71 26.83
C THR A 145 -13.12 -8.66 27.88
N HIS A 146 -12.60 -7.42 27.71
CA HIS A 146 -12.91 -6.32 28.59
C HIS A 146 -14.41 -6.00 28.64
N GLU A 147 -15.05 -5.91 27.47
CA GLU A 147 -16.50 -5.68 27.39
C GLU A 147 -17.33 -6.79 28.08
N ALA A 148 -16.90 -8.05 27.95
CA ALA A 148 -17.54 -9.17 28.64
C ALA A 148 -17.35 -9.09 30.18
N ALA A 149 -16.14 -8.76 30.66
CA ALA A 149 -15.82 -8.62 32.06
C ALA A 149 -16.64 -7.49 32.72
N MET A 150 -16.79 -6.35 32.06
CA MET A 150 -17.62 -5.23 32.51
C MET A 150 -19.07 -5.62 32.75
N GLN A 151 -19.62 -6.57 32.00
CA GLN A 151 -21.00 -7.05 32.14
C GLN A 151 -21.15 -8.09 33.26
N PHE A 152 -20.04 -8.67 33.72
CA PHE A 152 -20.09 -9.78 34.67
C PHE A 152 -20.04 -9.34 36.15
N ASN A 153 -20.18 -8.08 36.51
CA ASN A 153 -20.13 -7.56 37.90
C ASN A 153 -18.95 -8.06 38.75
N GLY A 154 -17.89 -8.53 38.13
CA GLY A 154 -16.70 -9.08 38.77
C GLY A 154 -15.50 -8.15 38.66
N LYS A 155 -14.39 -8.61 39.24
CA LYS A 155 -13.08 -7.98 39.05
C LYS A 155 -12.67 -8.15 37.57
N ILE A 156 -12.32 -7.04 36.88
CA ILE A 156 -11.74 -7.10 35.55
C ILE A 156 -10.36 -7.73 35.67
N PRO A 157 -10.08 -8.88 35.00
CA PRO A 157 -8.76 -9.49 35.00
C PRO A 157 -7.74 -8.62 34.28
N PHE A 158 -6.45 -8.87 34.45
CA PHE A 158 -5.45 -8.36 33.50
C PHE A 158 -5.74 -8.92 32.10
N ILE A 159 -5.62 -8.06 31.08
CA ILE A 159 -5.91 -8.43 29.70
C ILE A 159 -4.69 -8.11 28.85
N ILE A 160 -4.15 -9.13 28.18
CA ILE A 160 -3.03 -8.96 27.23
C ILE A 160 -3.46 -9.46 25.86
N GLY A 161 -3.07 -8.69 24.82
CA GLY A 161 -3.40 -8.96 23.43
C GLY A 161 -2.17 -9.06 22.54
N VAL A 162 -2.40 -9.12 21.24
CA VAL A 162 -1.37 -9.11 20.21
C VAL A 162 -1.88 -8.23 19.06
N ASP A 163 -1.01 -7.63 18.33
CA ASP A 163 -1.02 -6.79 17.13
C ASP A 163 -0.50 -5.38 17.41
N ALA A 164 -0.90 -4.75 18.51
CA ALA A 164 -0.53 -3.38 18.92
C ALA A 164 -0.76 -2.33 17.81
N LEU A 165 -1.86 -2.46 17.05
CA LEU A 165 -2.25 -1.47 16.05
C LEU A 165 -2.72 -0.18 16.75
N GLN A 166 -2.49 0.97 16.13
CA GLN A 166 -2.74 2.28 16.75
C GLN A 166 -4.19 2.49 17.18
N GLN A 167 -5.14 2.13 16.34
CA GLN A 167 -6.58 2.31 16.61
C GLN A 167 -7.19 1.17 17.45
N GLU A 168 -6.41 0.15 17.76
CA GLU A 168 -6.81 -1.03 18.53
C GLU A 168 -5.95 -1.18 19.79
N GLY A 169 -4.89 -1.99 19.76
CA GLY A 169 -4.08 -2.31 20.92
C GLY A 169 -3.50 -1.10 21.63
N ILE A 170 -2.92 -0.14 20.91
CA ILE A 170 -2.36 1.08 21.49
C ILE A 170 -3.46 1.91 22.16
N SER A 171 -4.57 2.16 21.46
CA SER A 171 -5.72 2.88 22.00
C SER A 171 -6.36 2.16 23.18
N ASN A 172 -6.46 0.83 23.12
CA ASN A 172 -6.99 0.02 24.21
C ASN A 172 -6.13 0.13 25.50
N ILE A 173 -4.80 0.12 25.35
CA ILE A 173 -3.90 0.30 26.49
C ILE A 173 -4.04 1.70 27.09
N GLU A 174 -4.10 2.75 26.28
CA GLU A 174 -4.29 4.13 26.75
C GLU A 174 -5.60 4.30 27.52
N ASN A 175 -6.68 3.67 27.03
CA ASN A 175 -8.02 3.76 27.62
C ASN A 175 -8.28 2.73 28.73
N ASN A 176 -7.27 1.99 29.19
CA ASN A 176 -7.38 0.92 30.21
C ASN A 176 -8.34 -0.21 29.82
N VAL A 177 -8.49 -0.51 28.55
CA VAL A 177 -9.26 -1.64 28.02
C VAL A 177 -8.42 -2.92 28.07
N GLN A 178 -7.10 -2.80 27.88
CA GLN A 178 -6.14 -3.90 28.06
C GLN A 178 -4.85 -3.39 28.69
N ASP A 179 -4.07 -4.28 29.30
CA ASP A 179 -2.85 -3.95 30.05
C ASP A 179 -1.62 -3.95 29.16
N ALA A 180 -1.56 -4.83 28.18
CA ALA A 180 -0.46 -4.91 27.24
C ALA A 180 -0.88 -5.51 25.89
N SER A 181 -0.09 -5.23 24.86
CA SER A 181 -0.16 -5.88 23.55
C SER A 181 1.25 -6.17 23.02
N PHE A 182 1.39 -7.21 22.20
CA PHE A 182 2.65 -7.56 21.55
C PHE A 182 2.60 -7.12 20.08
N ILE A 183 3.58 -6.30 19.65
CA ILE A 183 3.62 -5.79 18.28
C ILE A 183 3.67 -6.97 17.31
N TYR A 184 2.74 -6.96 16.35
CA TYR A 184 2.77 -7.82 15.19
C TYR A 184 2.99 -6.97 13.93
N PRO A 185 4.21 -6.89 13.38
CA PRO A 185 4.47 -6.09 12.20
C PRO A 185 3.77 -6.68 10.98
N THR A 186 3.08 -5.84 10.21
CA THR A 186 2.32 -6.28 9.02
C THR A 186 3.20 -6.75 7.86
N GLY A 187 4.44 -6.24 7.77
CA GLY A 187 5.44 -6.66 6.79
C GLY A 187 5.12 -6.35 5.33
N GLY A 188 4.07 -5.57 5.03
CA GLY A 188 3.65 -5.31 3.65
C GLY A 188 4.75 -4.71 2.76
N GLU A 189 5.51 -3.75 3.28
CA GLU A 189 6.65 -3.14 2.58
C GLU A 189 7.73 -4.19 2.23
N LYS A 190 8.04 -5.08 3.19
CA LYS A 190 8.99 -6.18 2.99
C LYS A 190 8.50 -7.19 1.96
N VAL A 191 7.20 -7.46 1.91
CA VAL A 191 6.58 -8.34 0.91
C VAL A 191 6.74 -7.79 -0.50
N ILE A 192 6.51 -6.48 -0.69
CA ILE A 192 6.67 -5.82 -2.00
C ILE A 192 8.15 -5.84 -2.44
N ASP A 193 9.09 -5.46 -1.54
CA ASP A 193 10.52 -5.53 -1.82
C ASP A 193 10.94 -6.95 -2.25
N LEU A 194 10.46 -7.95 -1.52
CA LEU A 194 10.74 -9.36 -1.79
C LEU A 194 10.16 -9.82 -3.13
N ALA A 195 8.92 -9.45 -3.44
CA ALA A 195 8.29 -9.74 -4.73
C ALA A 195 9.10 -9.13 -5.89
N MET A 196 9.54 -7.89 -5.76
CA MET A 196 10.37 -7.23 -6.76
C MET A 196 11.73 -7.92 -6.94
N LYS A 197 12.38 -8.34 -5.84
CA LYS A 197 13.64 -9.10 -5.92
C LYS A 197 13.46 -10.43 -6.63
N ILE A 198 12.40 -11.16 -6.34
CA ILE A 198 12.08 -12.43 -7.01
C ILE A 198 11.86 -12.21 -8.51
N LEU A 199 11.06 -11.23 -8.90
CA LEU A 199 10.79 -10.89 -10.31
C LEU A 199 12.05 -10.48 -11.08
N HIS A 200 12.94 -9.73 -10.45
CA HIS A 200 14.21 -9.30 -11.04
C HIS A 200 15.34 -10.31 -10.87
N LYS A 201 15.06 -11.51 -10.32
CA LYS A 201 16.07 -12.58 -10.08
C LYS A 201 17.25 -12.11 -9.22
N GLN A 202 16.97 -11.22 -8.27
CA GLN A 202 17.95 -10.73 -7.30
C GLN A 202 18.03 -11.66 -6.10
N PRO A 203 19.16 -11.71 -5.37
CA PRO A 203 19.26 -12.48 -4.13
C PRO A 203 18.26 -12.02 -3.07
N PHE A 204 17.65 -12.97 -2.35
CA PHE A 204 16.72 -12.70 -1.27
C PHE A 204 16.83 -13.76 -0.17
N GLU A 205 16.38 -13.43 1.04
CA GLU A 205 16.24 -14.38 2.13
C GLU A 205 14.88 -15.07 2.07
N ARG A 206 14.88 -16.38 2.27
CA ARG A 206 13.64 -17.17 2.25
C ARG A 206 12.76 -16.88 3.46
N GLU A 207 13.34 -16.78 4.65
CA GLU A 207 12.64 -16.52 5.92
C GLU A 207 12.90 -15.08 6.37
N ASN A 208 11.89 -14.24 6.30
CA ASN A 208 11.97 -12.84 6.71
C ASN A 208 11.17 -12.64 7.99
N ILE A 209 11.82 -12.89 9.13
CA ILE A 209 11.19 -12.80 10.44
C ILE A 209 11.24 -11.37 10.93
N LEU A 210 10.08 -10.82 11.26
CA LEU A 210 9.91 -9.47 11.79
C LEU A 210 9.96 -9.47 13.30
N ASN A 211 10.62 -8.46 13.89
CA ASN A 211 10.79 -8.35 15.33
C ASN A 211 9.49 -7.94 16.02
N THR A 212 9.30 -8.45 17.23
CA THR A 212 8.22 -8.11 18.13
C THR A 212 8.76 -7.45 19.41
N THR A 213 7.91 -6.71 20.11
CA THR A 213 8.15 -6.21 21.46
C THR A 213 6.81 -5.98 22.16
N VAL A 214 6.83 -5.93 23.51
CA VAL A 214 5.64 -5.61 24.28
C VAL A 214 5.38 -4.10 24.30
N VAL A 215 4.12 -3.74 24.24
CA VAL A 215 3.59 -2.39 24.48
C VAL A 215 2.69 -2.47 25.71
N ASP A 216 2.95 -1.63 26.68
CA ASP A 216 2.13 -1.48 27.90
C ASP A 216 2.07 -0.01 28.33
N LYS A 217 1.50 0.27 29.49
CA LYS A 217 1.40 1.64 30.03
C LYS A 217 2.75 2.37 30.18
N SER A 218 3.85 1.67 30.29
CA SER A 218 5.17 2.28 30.47
C SER A 218 5.73 2.88 29.17
N ASN A 219 5.35 2.36 28.01
CA ASN A 219 5.92 2.74 26.72
C ASN A 219 4.89 3.14 25.65
N VAL A 220 3.60 2.90 25.84
CA VAL A 220 2.54 3.17 24.85
C VAL A 220 2.56 4.62 24.35
N ARG A 221 2.80 5.58 25.23
CA ARG A 221 2.82 7.00 24.85
C ARG A 221 3.96 7.35 23.91
N ILE A 222 5.13 6.74 24.10
CA ILE A 222 6.29 6.94 23.21
C ILE A 222 5.96 6.39 21.82
N LEU A 223 5.40 5.20 21.76
CA LEU A 223 5.03 4.55 20.49
C LEU A 223 3.97 5.36 19.74
N GLN A 224 2.97 5.86 20.46
CA GLN A 224 1.93 6.72 19.87
C GLN A 224 2.54 7.98 19.24
N LEU A 225 3.40 8.71 19.97
CA LEU A 225 4.04 9.91 19.44
C LEU A 225 4.90 9.62 18.19
N GLN A 226 5.62 8.50 18.18
CA GLN A 226 6.38 8.07 17.01
C GLN A 226 5.47 7.78 15.82
N THR A 227 4.36 7.09 16.02
CA THR A 227 3.40 6.76 14.96
C THR A 227 2.71 8.03 14.41
N GLU A 228 2.34 8.96 15.29
CA GLU A 228 1.80 10.27 14.88
C GLU A 228 2.80 11.06 14.03
N GLN A 229 4.09 11.07 14.42
CA GLN A 229 5.15 11.72 13.64
C GLN A 229 5.34 11.06 12.26
N ILE A 230 5.30 9.73 12.20
CA ILE A 230 5.38 9.00 10.92
C ILE A 230 4.20 9.35 10.02
N ALA A 231 2.97 9.34 10.56
CA ALA A 231 1.77 9.72 9.81
C ALA A 231 1.83 11.16 9.27
N GLN A 232 2.31 12.12 10.09
CA GLN A 232 2.52 13.50 9.66
C GLN A 232 3.56 13.61 8.54
N LYS A 233 4.67 12.87 8.64
CA LYS A 233 5.70 12.86 7.60
C LYS A 233 5.17 12.24 6.29
N GLN A 234 4.40 11.17 6.37
CA GLN A 234 3.77 10.54 5.20
C GLN A 234 2.79 11.48 4.51
N ALA A 235 1.91 12.14 5.26
CA ALA A 235 0.99 13.14 4.71
C ALA A 235 1.73 14.28 4.01
N LYS A 236 2.86 14.74 4.60
CA LYS A 236 3.69 15.76 3.97
C LYS A 236 4.38 15.28 2.69
N ILE A 237 4.83 14.03 2.65
CA ILE A 237 5.42 13.42 1.45
C ILE A 237 4.37 13.32 0.34
N GLU A 238 3.14 12.95 0.67
CA GLU A 238 2.03 12.85 -0.27
C GLU A 238 1.66 14.20 -0.87
N ASP A 239 1.58 15.25 -0.03
CA ASP A 239 1.38 16.65 -0.45
C ASP A 239 2.50 17.13 -1.40
N ILE A 240 3.77 16.89 -1.04
CA ILE A 240 4.92 17.23 -1.88
C ILE A 240 4.88 16.48 -3.22
N ASN A 241 4.54 15.20 -3.22
CA ASN A 241 4.42 14.41 -4.45
C ASN A 241 3.30 14.91 -5.36
N GLN A 242 2.17 15.33 -4.78
CA GLN A 242 1.09 15.95 -5.53
C GLN A 242 1.54 17.28 -6.15
N GLN A 243 2.16 18.17 -5.38
CA GLN A 243 2.70 19.46 -5.87
C GLN A 243 3.74 19.25 -6.97
N LEU A 244 4.63 18.27 -6.82
CA LEU A 244 5.61 17.90 -7.84
C LEU A 244 4.93 17.43 -9.13
N SER A 245 3.92 16.58 -9.02
CA SER A 245 3.15 16.09 -10.17
C SER A 245 2.46 17.24 -10.92
N GLU A 246 1.81 18.15 -10.20
CA GLU A 246 1.16 19.34 -10.77
C GLU A 246 2.20 20.25 -11.46
N SER A 247 3.35 20.49 -10.83
CA SER A 247 4.45 21.29 -11.42
C SER A 247 5.00 20.64 -12.69
N LEU A 248 5.19 19.33 -12.71
CA LEU A 248 5.64 18.59 -13.90
C LEU A 248 4.64 18.70 -15.06
N ILE A 249 3.35 18.60 -14.77
CA ILE A 249 2.27 18.76 -15.77
C ILE A 249 2.31 20.18 -16.34
N GLN A 250 2.39 21.21 -15.48
CA GLN A 250 2.48 22.61 -15.92
C GLN A 250 3.72 22.84 -16.79
N HIS A 251 4.87 22.34 -16.39
CA HIS A 251 6.13 22.46 -17.13
C HIS A 251 6.04 21.81 -18.50
N THR A 252 5.44 20.62 -18.57
CA THR A 252 5.24 19.88 -19.83
C THR A 252 4.28 20.65 -20.74
N THR A 253 3.19 21.19 -20.20
CA THR A 253 2.21 21.99 -20.94
C THR A 253 2.83 23.27 -21.49
N GLN A 254 3.58 24.02 -20.67
CA GLN A 254 4.30 25.23 -21.09
C GLN A 254 5.29 24.93 -22.23
N ARG A 255 6.07 23.87 -22.09
CA ARG A 255 7.03 23.43 -23.10
C ARG A 255 6.36 23.07 -24.42
N THR A 256 5.23 22.38 -24.36
CA THR A 256 4.42 22.02 -25.53
C THR A 256 3.87 23.27 -26.23
N LEU A 257 3.30 24.21 -25.47
CA LEU A 257 2.81 25.50 -26.01
C LEU A 257 3.93 26.31 -26.64
N PHE A 258 5.11 26.33 -26.04
CA PHE A 258 6.28 26.99 -26.60
C PHE A 258 6.69 26.43 -27.95
N TYR A 259 6.75 25.10 -28.11
CA TYR A 259 7.05 24.48 -29.40
C TYR A 259 5.96 24.72 -30.45
N ILE A 260 4.68 24.70 -30.06
CA ILE A 260 3.57 25.04 -30.96
C ILE A 260 3.70 26.49 -31.45
N SER A 261 4.02 27.43 -30.55
CA SER A 261 4.19 28.84 -30.89
C SER A 261 5.35 29.06 -31.88
N ILE A 262 6.50 28.44 -31.64
CA ILE A 262 7.64 28.52 -32.57
C ILE A 262 7.29 27.96 -33.92
N THR A 263 6.59 26.83 -33.97
CA THR A 263 6.18 26.21 -35.22
C THR A 263 5.20 27.10 -35.99
N ALA A 264 4.22 27.71 -35.30
CA ALA A 264 3.27 28.66 -35.90
C ALA A 264 3.97 29.89 -36.45
N ILE A 265 4.92 30.49 -35.74
CA ILE A 265 5.73 31.63 -36.20
C ILE A 265 6.52 31.24 -37.46
N GLY A 266 7.14 30.06 -37.47
CA GLY A 266 7.85 29.53 -38.64
C GLY A 266 6.95 29.40 -39.86
N LEU A 267 5.74 28.87 -39.71
CA LEU A 267 4.77 28.74 -40.80
C LEU A 267 4.29 30.11 -41.31
N ILE A 268 4.03 31.06 -40.41
CA ILE A 268 3.63 32.43 -40.79
C ILE A 268 4.75 33.12 -41.59
N THR A 269 6.01 32.99 -41.18
CA THR A 269 7.14 33.59 -41.89
C THR A 269 7.34 32.99 -43.25
N ILE A 270 7.17 31.67 -43.41
CA ILE A 270 7.20 30.98 -44.73
C ILE A 270 6.06 31.48 -45.61
N PHE A 271 4.83 31.55 -45.10
CA PHE A 271 3.68 32.04 -45.82
C PHE A 271 3.85 33.48 -46.26
N LEU A 272 4.37 34.35 -45.42
CA LEU A 272 4.66 35.77 -45.73
C LEU A 272 5.72 35.87 -46.84
N ALA A 273 6.77 35.06 -46.80
CA ALA A 273 7.80 35.03 -47.83
C ALA A 273 7.22 34.59 -49.19
N ILE A 274 6.33 33.58 -49.21
CA ILE A 274 5.62 33.14 -50.41
C ILE A 274 4.71 34.27 -50.96
N ALA A 275 3.94 34.91 -50.09
CA ALA A 275 3.05 36.02 -50.48
C ALA A 275 3.83 37.22 -51.06
N ILE A 276 4.94 37.62 -50.45
CA ILE A 276 5.83 38.65 -50.96
C ILE A 276 6.38 38.28 -52.34
N ARG A 277 6.82 37.05 -52.52
CA ARG A 277 7.33 36.52 -53.79
C ARG A 277 6.24 36.57 -54.88
N ALA A 278 5.04 36.10 -54.56
CA ALA A 278 3.90 36.14 -55.50
C ALA A 278 3.52 37.59 -55.86
N TYR A 279 3.48 38.49 -54.87
CA TYR A 279 3.23 39.93 -55.10
C TYR A 279 4.27 40.54 -56.05
N ARG A 280 5.57 40.29 -55.78
CA ARG A 280 6.67 40.81 -56.62
C ARG A 280 6.57 40.24 -58.08
N THR A 281 6.22 38.95 -58.22
CA THR A 281 6.05 38.36 -59.55
C THR A 281 4.87 38.98 -60.29
N LYS A 282 3.73 39.18 -59.59
CA LYS A 282 2.54 39.82 -60.18
C LYS A 282 2.81 41.29 -60.59
N SER A 283 3.52 42.06 -59.71
CA SER A 283 3.91 43.44 -59.99
C SER A 283 4.83 43.52 -61.19
N ARG A 284 5.83 42.62 -61.35
CA ARG A 284 6.70 42.59 -62.54
C ARG A 284 5.95 42.26 -63.77
N ALA A 285 4.99 41.29 -63.70
CA ALA A 285 4.13 40.97 -64.91
C ALA A 285 3.23 42.13 -65.33
N ASN A 286 2.61 42.82 -64.32
CA ASN A 286 1.82 44.02 -64.62
C ASN A 286 2.64 45.15 -65.28
N ASN A 287 3.84 45.45 -64.75
CA ASN A 287 4.72 46.45 -65.33
C ASN A 287 5.19 46.08 -66.76
N LEU A 288 5.41 44.80 -67.05
CA LEU A 288 5.73 44.33 -68.39
C LEU A 288 4.55 44.47 -69.30
N LEU A 289 3.34 44.12 -68.86
CA LEU A 289 2.09 44.27 -69.63
C LEU A 289 1.82 45.72 -69.95
N GLU A 290 2.05 46.65 -68.99
CA GLU A 290 1.89 48.09 -69.22
C GLU A 290 2.86 48.61 -70.30
N LYS A 291 4.15 48.22 -70.24
CA LYS A 291 5.12 48.53 -71.29
C LYS A 291 4.73 47.99 -72.66
N GLN A 292 4.24 46.78 -72.74
CA GLN A 292 3.75 46.16 -73.97
C GLN A 292 2.54 46.93 -74.51
N ASN A 293 1.59 47.32 -73.67
CA ASN A 293 0.44 48.13 -74.08
C ASN A 293 0.84 49.53 -74.58
N GLU A 294 1.83 50.15 -73.95
CA GLU A 294 2.36 51.44 -74.51
C GLU A 294 3.03 51.26 -75.82
N GLU A 295 3.82 50.20 -76.03
CA GLU A 295 4.45 49.89 -77.30
C GLU A 295 3.39 49.64 -78.44
N ILE A 296 2.36 48.84 -78.12
CA ILE A 296 1.23 48.59 -79.04
C ILE A 296 0.51 49.86 -79.35
N LYS A 297 0.24 50.74 -78.40
CA LYS A 297 -0.36 52.08 -78.73
C LYS A 297 0.52 52.91 -79.60
N ARG A 298 1.83 52.90 -79.41
CA ARG A 298 2.79 53.63 -80.25
C ARG A 298 2.77 53.09 -81.65
N GLN A 299 2.84 51.76 -81.85
CA GLN A 299 2.79 51.12 -83.12
C GLN A 299 1.44 51.36 -83.84
N ALA A 300 0.31 51.37 -83.16
CA ALA A 300 -1.00 51.67 -83.68
C ALA A 300 -1.07 53.14 -84.20
N THR A 301 -0.48 54.07 -83.46
CA THR A 301 -0.40 55.50 -83.87
C THR A 301 0.48 55.69 -85.11
N GLU A 302 1.64 55.03 -85.14
CA GLU A 302 2.54 55.04 -86.29
C GLU A 302 1.86 54.43 -87.53
N LEU A 303 1.13 53.35 -87.41
CA LEU A 303 0.38 52.70 -88.44
C LEU A 303 -0.78 53.63 -89.03
N GLN A 304 -1.46 54.29 -88.08
CA GLN A 304 -2.49 55.24 -88.42
C GLN A 304 -1.92 56.44 -89.22
N GLN A 305 -0.79 57.00 -88.82
CA GLN A 305 -0.09 58.05 -89.53
C GLN A 305 0.40 57.57 -90.92
N GLN A 306 0.89 56.34 -91.01
CA GLN A 306 1.27 55.79 -92.32
C GLN A 306 0.07 55.59 -93.21
N LYS A 307 -1.09 55.16 -92.74
CA LYS A 307 -2.33 55.04 -93.49
C LYS A 307 -2.82 56.41 -93.96
N GLU A 308 -2.84 57.41 -93.12
CA GLU A 308 -3.21 58.79 -93.50
C GLU A 308 -2.30 59.34 -94.62
N ARG A 309 -0.98 59.10 -94.55
CA ARG A 309 -0.02 59.52 -95.57
C ARG A 309 -0.26 58.79 -96.89
N LEU A 310 -0.69 57.54 -96.86
CA LEU A 310 -1.01 56.80 -98.10
C LEU A 310 -2.32 57.25 -98.72
N GLU A 311 -3.32 57.67 -97.93
CA GLU A 311 -4.57 58.24 -98.36
C GLU A 311 -4.37 59.65 -98.95
N GLU A 312 -3.37 60.43 -98.55
CA GLU A 312 -3.02 61.75 -99.11
C GLU A 312 -2.27 61.63 -100.44
N ILE A 313 -1.73 60.48 -100.86
CA ILE A 313 -0.95 60.25 -102.07
C ILE A 313 -1.81 59.58 -103.16
N SER A 314 -2.99 59.08 -102.88
CA SER A 314 -3.89 58.45 -103.81
C SER A 314 -4.93 59.46 -104.33
#